data_18e46446fbe8584722947b1f4329a06e
#
_entry.id   18e46446fbe8584722947b1f4329a06e
#
_cell.length_a   1.000
_cell.length_b   1.000
_cell.length_c   1.000
_cell.angle_alpha   90.00
_cell.angle_beta   90.00
_cell.angle_gamma   90.00
#
_symmetry.space_group_name_H-M   'P 1'
#
loop_
_entity.id
_entity.type
_entity.pdbx_description
1 polymer ?
#
loop_
_entity_poly.entity_id
_entity_poly.type
_entity_poly.pdbx_seq_one_letter_code
_entity_poly.pdbx_strand_id
1 'polypeptide(L)'
;VCKTPFPSKPIYFWNDKRFKKFKSAYFEKFNNIWSHGDYVQKTKNGGYIVYGRSDATLNPGGVRIGTGEIYNSLQKFDWIIDSLATGYLTDNDEKVILFLKTSKKLTYQYDMDVKKHLKSTLSPRHVPWKIFCVSDIPRTKSGKNSEILVKKLINNDRVQNLGAIANPEVIGEYVKLKINE
;
A
#
# COMPACT_ATOMS: atom_id res chain seq x y z
N VAL A 1 17.18 6.42 1.25
CA VAL A 1 18.32 5.82 0.55
C VAL A 1 19.47 5.55 1.52
N CYS A 2 20.26 4.52 1.26
CA CYS A 2 21.47 4.21 2.03
C CYS A 2 22.71 4.55 1.22
N LYS A 3 23.51 5.48 1.73
CA LYS A 3 24.74 5.95 1.04
C LYS A 3 25.98 5.14 1.41
N THR A 4 25.95 4.52 2.59
CA THR A 4 27.07 3.71 3.09
C THR A 4 26.87 2.23 2.76
N PRO A 5 27.87 1.51 2.30
CA PRO A 5 27.79 0.07 2.10
C PRO A 5 27.37 -0.67 3.40
N PHE A 6 26.56 -1.71 3.29
CA PHE A 6 26.12 -2.52 4.40
C PHE A 6 26.10 -4.03 4.00
N PRO A 7 26.30 -4.94 4.95
CA PRO A 7 26.49 -6.38 4.62
C PRO A 7 25.21 -7.12 4.28
N SER A 8 24.06 -6.70 4.76
CA SER A 8 22.77 -7.42 4.64
C SER A 8 22.03 -7.20 3.32
N LYS A 9 22.71 -6.76 2.26
CA LYS A 9 22.14 -6.68 0.91
C LYS A 9 22.16 -8.06 0.23
N PRO A 10 21.19 -8.37 -0.67
CA PRO A 10 21.26 -9.57 -1.51
C PRO A 10 22.54 -9.59 -2.34
N ILE A 11 23.16 -10.76 -2.48
CA ILE A 11 24.36 -10.92 -3.33
C ILE A 11 23.96 -10.86 -4.80
N TYR A 12 22.84 -11.54 -5.17
CA TYR A 12 22.25 -11.55 -6.51
C TYR A 12 20.79 -12.00 -6.44
N PHE A 13 20.07 -11.86 -7.54
CA PHE A 13 18.75 -12.46 -7.71
C PHE A 13 18.82 -13.73 -8.54
N TRP A 14 17.99 -14.72 -8.20
CA TRP A 14 17.91 -15.96 -8.97
C TRP A 14 17.55 -15.69 -10.43
N ASN A 15 18.27 -16.31 -11.36
CA ASN A 15 18.11 -16.17 -12.81
C ASN A 15 18.12 -14.68 -13.29
N ASP A 16 19.03 -13.89 -12.73
CA ASP A 16 19.22 -12.48 -13.05
C ASP A 16 20.48 -12.28 -13.92
N LYS A 17 20.33 -12.44 -15.23
CA LYS A 17 21.41 -12.28 -16.18
C LYS A 17 21.97 -10.85 -16.13
N ARG A 18 23.28 -10.71 -15.85
CA ARG A 18 24.02 -9.43 -15.77
C ARG A 18 23.49 -8.48 -14.67
N PHE A 19 22.88 -9.00 -13.60
CA PHE A 19 22.34 -8.20 -12.49
C PHE A 19 21.29 -7.16 -12.91
N LYS A 20 20.55 -7.39 -13.99
CA LYS A 20 19.57 -6.42 -14.48
C LYS A 20 18.45 -6.17 -13.48
N LYS A 21 17.85 -7.25 -12.95
CA LYS A 21 16.78 -7.17 -11.95
C LYS A 21 17.27 -6.54 -10.65
N PHE A 22 18.47 -6.95 -10.20
CA PHE A 22 19.10 -6.39 -9.00
C PHE A 22 19.36 -4.89 -9.11
N LYS A 23 19.93 -4.46 -10.23
CA LYS A 23 20.19 -3.04 -10.49
C LYS A 23 18.90 -2.23 -10.58
N SER A 24 17.90 -2.73 -11.28
CA SER A 24 16.57 -2.09 -11.39
C SER A 24 15.90 -1.97 -10.03
N ALA A 25 15.94 -3.01 -9.20
CA ALA A 25 15.29 -2.98 -7.89
C ALA A 25 15.89 -1.96 -6.92
N TYR A 26 17.21 -1.73 -6.95
CA TYR A 26 17.87 -1.01 -5.87
C TYR A 26 18.68 0.23 -6.32
N PHE A 27 19.11 0.33 -7.59
CA PHE A 27 20.04 1.37 -8.05
C PHE A 27 19.55 2.19 -9.24
N GLU A 28 18.43 1.83 -9.87
CA GLU A 28 17.90 2.54 -11.04
C GLU A 28 17.41 3.94 -10.67
N LYS A 29 16.75 4.07 -9.51
CA LYS A 29 16.18 5.35 -9.06
C LYS A 29 17.23 6.38 -8.68
N PHE A 30 18.35 5.94 -8.11
CA PHE A 30 19.48 6.79 -7.71
C PHE A 30 20.78 6.08 -8.08
N ASN A 31 21.53 6.67 -9.00
CA ASN A 31 22.76 6.07 -9.50
C ASN A 31 23.75 5.78 -8.36
N ASN A 32 24.21 4.53 -8.25
CA ASN A 32 25.13 4.04 -7.23
C ASN A 32 24.69 4.22 -5.76
N ILE A 33 23.43 4.54 -5.51
CA ILE A 33 22.90 4.71 -4.16
C ILE A 33 21.78 3.70 -3.95
N TRP A 34 21.85 2.90 -2.88
CA TRP A 34 20.84 1.92 -2.53
C TRP A 34 19.50 2.58 -2.21
N SER A 35 18.48 2.27 -2.99
CA SER A 35 17.09 2.64 -2.72
C SER A 35 16.35 1.46 -2.11
N HIS A 36 16.02 1.54 -0.82
CA HIS A 36 15.28 0.47 -0.13
C HIS A 36 13.79 0.47 -0.51
N GLY A 37 13.28 1.61 -0.95
CA GLY A 37 11.89 1.75 -1.38
C GLY A 37 10.92 2.04 -0.24
N ASP A 38 11.39 2.47 0.92
CA ASP A 38 10.56 2.89 2.03
C ASP A 38 10.42 4.42 2.08
N TYR A 39 9.25 4.88 2.53
CA TYR A 39 8.95 6.27 2.82
C TYR A 39 9.14 6.51 4.32
N VAL A 40 10.19 7.26 4.67
CA VAL A 40 10.60 7.44 6.06
C VAL A 40 10.92 8.90 6.36
N GLN A 41 10.70 9.31 7.60
CA GLN A 41 11.11 10.60 8.14
C GLN A 41 12.13 10.40 9.25
N LYS A 42 13.24 11.12 9.21
CA LYS A 42 14.17 11.22 10.33
C LYS A 42 13.66 12.29 11.28
N THR A 43 13.49 11.94 12.56
CA THR A 43 13.05 12.88 13.60
C THR A 43 14.21 13.75 14.09
N LYS A 44 13.89 14.87 14.75
CA LYS A 44 14.91 15.76 15.34
C LYS A 44 15.77 15.04 16.39
N ASN A 45 15.22 14.04 17.07
CA ASN A 45 15.90 13.25 18.10
C ASN A 45 16.67 12.04 17.54
N GLY A 46 16.85 11.95 16.21
CA GLY A 46 17.61 10.88 15.57
C GLY A 46 16.84 9.57 15.32
N GLY A 47 15.58 9.47 15.72
CA GLY A 47 14.70 8.34 15.41
C GLY A 47 14.18 8.37 13.98
N TYR A 48 13.48 7.30 13.56
CA TYR A 48 12.86 7.20 12.24
C TYR A 48 11.39 6.82 12.37
N ILE A 49 10.54 7.50 11.61
CA ILE A 49 9.13 7.15 11.43
C ILE A 49 8.99 6.55 10.03
N VAL A 50 8.46 5.33 9.95
CA VAL A 50 8.22 4.64 8.67
C VAL A 50 6.75 4.81 8.31
N TYR A 51 6.48 5.48 7.20
CA TYR A 51 5.13 5.73 6.68
C TYR A 51 4.63 4.63 5.74
N GLY A 52 5.50 3.74 5.31
CA GLY A 52 5.20 2.63 4.40
C GLY A 52 6.15 2.56 3.21
N ARG A 53 5.74 1.88 2.16
CA ARG A 53 6.50 1.76 0.91
C ARG A 53 6.40 3.04 0.09
N SER A 54 7.52 3.50 -0.49
CA SER A 54 7.53 4.69 -1.35
C SER A 54 6.82 4.48 -2.70
N ASP A 55 6.69 3.23 -3.13
CA ASP A 55 5.97 2.81 -4.34
C ASP A 55 4.47 2.57 -4.10
N ALA A 56 4.06 2.39 -2.83
CA ALA A 56 2.68 2.30 -2.37
C ALA A 56 2.15 3.61 -1.75
N THR A 57 2.97 4.67 -1.69
CA THR A 57 2.55 5.99 -1.21
C THR A 57 1.39 6.51 -2.06
N LEU A 58 0.34 6.97 -1.37
CA LEU A 58 -0.83 7.60 -1.99
C LEU A 58 -0.54 9.09 -2.28
N ASN A 59 -1.18 9.64 -3.30
CA ASN A 59 -0.94 11.02 -3.72
C ASN A 59 -2.23 11.80 -4.05
N PRO A 60 -3.26 11.78 -3.17
CA PRO A 60 -4.52 12.47 -3.43
C PRO A 60 -4.32 13.98 -3.45
N GLY A 61 -4.72 14.62 -4.58
CA GLY A 61 -4.57 16.06 -4.78
C GLY A 61 -3.12 16.54 -4.67
N GLY A 62 -2.14 15.73 -5.09
CA GLY A 62 -0.72 16.07 -5.07
C GLY A 62 -0.03 15.95 -3.70
N VAL A 63 -0.74 15.53 -2.64
CA VAL A 63 -0.20 15.37 -1.29
C VAL A 63 0.18 13.92 -1.05
N ARG A 64 1.46 13.65 -0.75
CA ARG A 64 1.92 12.29 -0.42
C ARG A 64 1.52 11.91 0.99
N ILE A 65 0.82 10.78 1.12
CA ILE A 65 0.43 10.18 2.39
C ILE A 65 0.85 8.71 2.44
N GLY A 66 1.31 8.26 3.61
CA GLY A 66 1.70 6.88 3.84
C GLY A 66 0.51 6.01 4.20
N THR A 67 0.41 4.82 3.62
CA THR A 67 -0.63 3.85 3.97
C THR A 67 -0.59 3.44 5.44
N GLY A 68 0.61 3.41 6.04
CA GLY A 68 0.81 3.11 7.46
C GLY A 68 0.10 4.07 8.42
N GLU A 69 -0.07 5.35 8.05
CA GLU A 69 -0.81 6.33 8.86
C GLU A 69 -2.29 5.93 8.95
N ILE A 70 -2.87 5.52 7.82
CA ILE A 70 -4.25 5.03 7.76
C ILE A 70 -4.40 3.78 8.63
N TYR A 71 -3.52 2.78 8.45
CA TYR A 71 -3.61 1.51 9.20
C TYR A 71 -3.49 1.72 10.71
N ASN A 72 -2.55 2.54 11.16
CA ASN A 72 -2.39 2.85 12.57
C ASN A 72 -3.64 3.54 13.16
N SER A 73 -4.25 4.45 12.40
CA SER A 73 -5.46 5.15 12.83
C SER A 73 -6.68 4.21 12.90
N LEU A 74 -6.75 3.20 12.02
CA LEU A 74 -7.84 2.22 11.99
C LEU A 74 -7.82 1.22 13.16
N GLN A 75 -6.71 1.07 13.88
CA GLN A 75 -6.59 0.19 15.06
C GLN A 75 -7.59 0.53 16.19
N LYS A 76 -8.17 1.72 16.16
CA LYS A 76 -9.25 2.09 17.08
C LYS A 76 -10.52 1.23 16.94
N PHE A 77 -10.76 0.69 15.75
CA PHE A 77 -11.98 -0.03 15.44
C PHE A 77 -11.78 -1.55 15.61
N ASP A 78 -12.25 -2.11 16.70
CA ASP A 78 -12.15 -3.54 17.05
C ASP A 78 -12.84 -4.50 16.05
N TRP A 79 -13.79 -3.98 15.28
CA TRP A 79 -14.49 -4.72 14.23
C TRP A 79 -13.75 -4.77 12.89
N ILE A 80 -12.67 -4.00 12.72
CA ILE A 80 -11.78 -4.09 11.56
C ILE A 80 -10.72 -5.15 11.85
N ILE A 81 -10.77 -6.26 11.13
CA ILE A 81 -9.81 -7.36 11.27
C ILE A 81 -8.52 -7.05 10.51
N ASP A 82 -8.67 -6.51 9.30
CA ASP A 82 -7.54 -6.17 8.42
C ASP A 82 -7.93 -5.05 7.46
N SER A 83 -6.93 -4.36 6.91
CA SER A 83 -7.18 -3.24 6.01
C SER A 83 -6.09 -3.10 4.96
N LEU A 84 -6.46 -2.59 3.78
CA LEU A 84 -5.54 -2.22 2.71
C LEU A 84 -6.01 -0.92 2.06
N ALA A 85 -5.14 0.10 2.06
CA ALA A 85 -5.37 1.35 1.37
C ALA A 85 -4.56 1.39 0.07
N THR A 86 -5.16 1.88 -1.02
CA THR A 86 -4.49 2.03 -2.30
C THR A 86 -5.09 3.17 -3.11
N GLY A 87 -4.38 3.58 -4.17
CA GLY A 87 -4.80 4.65 -5.05
C GLY A 87 -5.55 4.15 -6.28
N TYR A 88 -6.70 4.73 -6.55
CA TYR A 88 -7.43 4.60 -7.80
C TYR A 88 -7.16 5.83 -8.67
N LEU A 89 -6.66 5.62 -9.88
CA LEU A 89 -6.29 6.70 -10.80
C LEU A 89 -7.54 7.17 -11.55
N THR A 90 -7.79 8.47 -11.50
CA THR A 90 -8.75 9.17 -12.34
C THR A 90 -8.00 10.08 -13.32
N ASP A 91 -8.69 10.68 -14.29
CA ASP A 91 -8.06 11.51 -15.32
C ASP A 91 -7.19 12.65 -14.74
N ASN A 92 -7.57 13.19 -13.58
CA ASN A 92 -6.92 14.37 -13.01
C ASN A 92 -6.34 14.15 -11.60
N ASP A 93 -6.57 13.01 -10.95
CA ASP A 93 -6.19 12.82 -9.54
C ASP A 93 -6.09 11.34 -9.16
N GLU A 94 -5.51 11.06 -8.00
CA GLU A 94 -5.54 9.76 -7.35
C GLU A 94 -6.54 9.78 -6.18
N LYS A 95 -7.51 8.87 -6.21
CA LYS A 95 -8.51 8.71 -5.13
C LYS A 95 -8.10 7.60 -4.19
N VAL A 96 -8.17 7.85 -2.89
CA VAL A 96 -7.89 6.81 -1.89
C VAL A 96 -9.05 5.83 -1.83
N ILE A 97 -8.75 4.54 -2.03
CA ILE A 97 -9.69 3.43 -1.83
C ILE A 97 -9.22 2.64 -0.61
N LEU A 98 -10.15 2.32 0.27
CA LEU A 98 -9.89 1.54 1.46
C LEU A 98 -10.66 0.21 1.39
N PHE A 99 -9.94 -0.89 1.49
CA PHE A 99 -10.50 -2.23 1.60
C PHE A 99 -10.43 -2.66 3.06
N LEU A 100 -11.53 -3.21 3.58
CA LEU A 100 -11.64 -3.67 4.95
C LEU A 100 -12.09 -5.13 4.98
N LYS A 101 -11.37 -5.94 5.74
CA LYS A 101 -11.85 -7.21 6.25
C LYS A 101 -12.47 -6.95 7.62
N THR A 102 -13.73 -7.28 7.81
CA THR A 102 -14.50 -6.90 9.01
C THR A 102 -15.14 -8.09 9.67
N SER A 103 -15.31 -8.04 11.00
CA SER A 103 -16.07 -9.02 11.78
C SER A 103 -17.61 -8.76 11.74
N LYS A 104 -18.02 -7.58 11.27
CA LYS A 104 -19.41 -7.13 11.17
C LYS A 104 -19.71 -6.68 9.74
N LYS A 105 -20.97 -6.74 9.34
CA LYS A 105 -21.39 -6.19 8.03
C LYS A 105 -21.16 -4.67 8.01
N LEU A 106 -20.48 -4.17 7.00
CA LEU A 106 -20.27 -2.73 6.81
C LEU A 106 -21.62 -2.05 6.55
N THR A 107 -21.94 -1.05 7.36
CA THR A 107 -23.13 -0.20 7.21
C THR A 107 -22.70 1.21 6.82
N TYR A 108 -23.64 2.02 6.36
CA TYR A 108 -23.40 3.45 6.11
C TYR A 108 -22.81 4.17 7.33
N GLN A 109 -23.29 3.84 8.54
CA GLN A 109 -22.79 4.43 9.77
C GLN A 109 -21.31 4.10 10.02
N TYR A 110 -20.91 2.84 9.85
CA TYR A 110 -19.49 2.42 9.98
C TYR A 110 -18.59 3.11 8.94
N ASP A 111 -19.06 3.27 7.69
CA ASP A 111 -18.34 4.02 6.65
C ASP A 111 -18.10 5.47 7.09
N MET A 112 -19.15 6.14 7.57
CA MET A 112 -19.08 7.52 8.06
C MET A 112 -18.18 7.67 9.28
N ASP A 113 -18.22 6.73 10.22
CA ASP A 113 -17.39 6.75 11.44
C ASP A 113 -15.91 6.62 11.09
N VAL A 114 -15.55 5.72 10.17
CA VAL A 114 -14.17 5.58 9.66
C VAL A 114 -13.72 6.86 8.99
N LYS A 115 -14.51 7.42 8.07
CA LYS A 115 -14.18 8.66 7.34
C LYS A 115 -14.02 9.85 8.30
N LYS A 116 -14.94 10.01 9.24
CA LYS A 116 -14.90 11.07 10.26
C LYS A 116 -13.66 10.94 11.14
N HIS A 117 -13.34 9.70 11.56
CA HIS A 117 -12.16 9.42 12.38
C HIS A 117 -10.87 9.76 11.64
N LEU A 118 -10.68 9.26 10.41
CA LEU A 118 -9.49 9.56 9.61
C LEU A 118 -9.34 11.07 9.33
N LYS A 119 -10.45 11.78 9.07
CA LYS A 119 -10.44 13.23 8.89
C LYS A 119 -9.97 13.98 10.13
N SER A 120 -10.43 13.55 11.32
CA SER A 120 -10.14 14.25 12.59
C SER A 120 -8.74 13.92 13.16
N THR A 121 -8.25 12.70 12.95
CA THR A 121 -6.97 12.25 13.52
C THR A 121 -5.80 12.47 12.59
N LEU A 122 -6.02 12.48 11.28
CA LEU A 122 -4.98 12.68 10.28
C LEU A 122 -5.22 13.95 9.45
N SER A 123 -5.91 13.85 8.33
CA SER A 123 -6.27 15.01 7.52
C SER A 123 -7.40 14.68 6.52
N PRO A 124 -8.03 15.69 5.88
CA PRO A 124 -9.01 15.45 4.82
C PRO A 124 -8.47 14.62 3.64
N ARG A 125 -7.16 14.64 3.39
CA ARG A 125 -6.52 13.87 2.30
C ARG A 125 -6.45 12.37 2.58
N HIS A 126 -6.50 11.95 3.84
CA HIS A 126 -6.52 10.54 4.25
C HIS A 126 -7.92 9.92 4.18
N VAL A 127 -8.96 10.74 3.97
CA VAL A 127 -10.33 10.24 3.89
C VAL A 127 -10.52 9.44 2.60
N PRO A 128 -10.87 8.14 2.68
CA PRO A 128 -11.09 7.35 1.48
C PRO A 128 -12.31 7.85 0.71
N TRP A 129 -12.16 7.89 -0.61
CA TRP A 129 -13.28 8.17 -1.51
C TRP A 129 -14.35 7.08 -1.39
N LYS A 130 -13.91 5.81 -1.43
CA LYS A 130 -14.77 4.64 -1.23
C LYS A 130 -14.14 3.66 -0.26
N ILE A 131 -15.01 2.97 0.49
CA ILE A 131 -14.65 1.86 1.37
C ILE A 131 -15.36 0.60 0.87
N PHE A 132 -14.61 -0.47 0.65
CA PHE A 132 -15.14 -1.77 0.26
C PHE A 132 -14.89 -2.80 1.36
N CYS A 133 -15.92 -3.58 1.67
CA CYS A 133 -15.74 -4.77 2.49
C CYS A 133 -15.35 -5.94 1.59
N VAL A 134 -14.31 -6.66 1.99
CA VAL A 134 -13.75 -7.79 1.23
C VAL A 134 -13.61 -9.02 2.11
N SER A 135 -13.59 -10.19 1.48
CA SER A 135 -13.44 -11.48 2.19
C SER A 135 -12.07 -11.61 2.86
N ASP A 136 -11.01 -11.15 2.19
CA ASP A 136 -9.66 -11.11 2.74
C ASP A 136 -8.77 -10.11 1.99
N ILE A 137 -7.65 -9.73 2.62
CA ILE A 137 -6.64 -8.86 2.03
C ILE A 137 -5.57 -9.70 1.34
N PRO A 138 -5.22 -9.43 0.06
CA PRO A 138 -4.15 -10.15 -0.63
C PRO A 138 -2.81 -9.95 0.07
N ARG A 139 -2.13 -11.06 0.38
CA ARG A 139 -0.85 -11.07 1.07
C ARG A 139 0.22 -11.82 0.28
N THR A 140 1.44 -11.36 0.40
CA THR A 140 2.60 -12.12 -0.06
C THR A 140 2.80 -13.37 0.81
N LYS A 141 3.54 -14.36 0.32
CA LYS A 141 3.94 -15.55 1.11
C LYS A 141 4.70 -15.22 2.40
N SER A 142 5.28 -14.02 2.49
CA SER A 142 5.90 -13.50 3.72
C SER A 142 4.93 -12.75 4.64
N GLY A 143 3.63 -12.76 4.36
CA GLY A 143 2.57 -12.17 5.20
C GLY A 143 2.35 -10.66 5.03
N LYS A 144 3.03 -9.99 4.09
CA LYS A 144 2.89 -8.54 3.87
C LYS A 144 1.71 -8.24 2.95
N ASN A 145 1.00 -7.14 3.22
CA ASN A 145 -0.06 -6.62 2.34
C ASN A 145 0.45 -6.34 0.93
N SER A 146 -0.34 -6.74 -0.07
CA SER A 146 0.02 -6.61 -1.49
C SER A 146 -0.59 -5.35 -2.11
N GLU A 147 -0.31 -4.17 -1.55
CA GLU A 147 -0.87 -2.87 -1.96
C GLU A 147 -0.69 -2.59 -3.45
N ILE A 148 0.53 -2.83 -3.98
CA ILE A 148 0.85 -2.61 -5.40
C ILE A 148 0.06 -3.55 -6.31
N LEU A 149 -0.16 -4.80 -5.87
CA LEU A 149 -1.01 -5.74 -6.61
C LEU A 149 -2.43 -5.21 -6.70
N VAL A 150 -3.02 -4.84 -5.55
CA VAL A 150 -4.41 -4.32 -5.51
C VAL A 150 -4.52 -3.04 -6.34
N LYS A 151 -3.54 -2.12 -6.23
CA LYS A 151 -3.49 -0.91 -7.07
C LYS A 151 -3.60 -1.26 -8.56
N LYS A 152 -2.82 -2.24 -9.03
CA LYS A 152 -2.85 -2.68 -10.42
C LYS A 152 -4.20 -3.30 -10.81
N LEU A 153 -4.76 -4.18 -9.95
CA LEU A 153 -6.04 -4.83 -10.21
C LEU A 153 -7.18 -3.83 -10.41
N ILE A 154 -7.31 -2.86 -9.49
CA ILE A 154 -8.41 -1.89 -9.54
C ILE A 154 -8.26 -0.83 -10.63
N ASN A 155 -7.03 -0.62 -11.13
CA ASN A 155 -6.74 0.29 -12.24
C ASN A 155 -6.66 -0.44 -13.60
N ASN A 156 -7.03 -1.73 -13.66
CA ASN A 156 -6.97 -2.57 -14.87
C ASN A 156 -5.57 -2.70 -15.48
N ASP A 157 -4.52 -2.54 -14.67
CA ASP A 157 -3.14 -2.71 -15.09
C ASP A 157 -2.76 -4.19 -15.17
N ARG A 158 -1.80 -4.50 -16.04
CA ARG A 158 -1.27 -5.87 -16.16
C ARG A 158 -0.58 -6.33 -14.88
N VAL A 159 -1.08 -7.42 -14.30
CA VAL A 159 -0.48 -8.06 -13.13
C VAL A 159 0.48 -9.16 -13.56
N GLN A 160 1.63 -9.23 -12.88
CA GLN A 160 2.64 -10.27 -13.04
C GLN A 160 2.94 -10.90 -11.67
N ASN A 161 3.48 -12.14 -11.68
CA ASN A 161 3.93 -12.84 -10.47
C ASN A 161 2.86 -13.14 -9.42
N LEU A 162 1.67 -13.57 -9.83
CA LEU A 162 0.63 -14.04 -8.91
C LEU A 162 1.08 -15.21 -8.01
N GLY A 163 2.08 -16.00 -8.43
CA GLY A 163 2.67 -17.09 -7.65
C GLY A 163 3.34 -16.65 -6.33
N ALA A 164 3.59 -15.35 -6.13
CA ALA A 164 4.12 -14.81 -4.87
C ALA A 164 3.02 -14.53 -3.82
N ILE A 165 1.74 -14.63 -4.20
CA ILE A 165 0.59 -14.37 -3.31
C ILE A 165 0.25 -15.65 -2.53
N ALA A 166 -0.02 -15.48 -1.24
CA ALA A 166 -0.35 -16.58 -0.32
C ALA A 166 -1.82 -17.02 -0.46
N ASN A 167 -2.73 -16.08 -0.74
CA ASN A 167 -4.18 -16.27 -0.87
C ASN A 167 -4.69 -15.78 -2.24
N PRO A 168 -4.28 -16.42 -3.37
CA PRO A 168 -4.62 -15.95 -4.72
C PRO A 168 -6.12 -16.03 -5.04
N GLU A 169 -6.89 -16.83 -4.32
CA GLU A 169 -8.34 -17.00 -4.48
C GLU A 169 -9.12 -15.69 -4.28
N VAL A 170 -8.61 -14.77 -3.47
CA VAL A 170 -9.28 -13.49 -3.20
C VAL A 170 -9.13 -12.48 -4.34
N ILE A 171 -8.17 -12.67 -5.25
CA ILE A 171 -7.89 -11.72 -6.35
C ILE A 171 -9.12 -11.48 -7.23
N GLY A 172 -9.90 -12.55 -7.48
CA GLY A 172 -11.10 -12.47 -8.31
C GLY A 172 -12.17 -11.52 -7.76
N GLU A 173 -12.20 -11.29 -6.45
CA GLU A 173 -13.09 -10.32 -5.81
C GLU A 173 -12.71 -8.89 -6.21
N TYR A 174 -11.43 -8.54 -6.13
CA TYR A 174 -10.92 -7.20 -6.48
C TYR A 174 -11.07 -6.85 -7.96
N VAL A 175 -10.93 -7.83 -8.85
CA VAL A 175 -11.13 -7.63 -10.30
C VAL A 175 -12.58 -7.31 -10.63
N LYS A 176 -13.55 -7.87 -9.87
CA LYS A 176 -14.98 -7.66 -10.10
C LYS A 176 -15.52 -6.37 -9.51
N LEU A 177 -14.73 -5.66 -8.71
CA LEU A 177 -15.19 -4.42 -8.08
C LEU A 177 -15.39 -3.31 -9.12
N LYS A 178 -16.57 -2.72 -9.08
CA LYS A 178 -16.91 -1.56 -9.91
C LYS A 178 -16.60 -0.27 -9.15
N ILE A 179 -15.38 0.21 -9.33
CA ILE A 179 -14.91 1.40 -8.59
C ILE A 179 -15.63 2.67 -9.04
N ASN A 180 -16.02 2.76 -10.31
CA ASN A 180 -16.64 3.95 -10.90
C ASN A 180 -18.17 4.05 -10.69
N GLU A 181 -18.83 3.00 -10.26
CA GLU A 181 -20.24 2.99 -9.89
C GLU A 181 -20.39 3.24 -8.37
#